data_781043ff3343e24164a984f084b497e1
#
_entry.id   781043ff3343e24164a984f084b497e1
#
_cell.length_a   1.000
_cell.length_b   1.000
_cell.length_c   1.000
_cell.angle_alpha   90.00
_cell.angle_beta   90.00
_cell.angle_gamma   90.00
#
_symmetry.space_group_name_H-M   'P 1'
#
loop_
_entity.id
_entity.type
_entity.pdbx_description
1 polymer ?
#
loop_
_entity_poly.entity_id
_entity_poly.type
_entity_poly.pdbx_seq_one_letter_code
_entity_poly.pdbx_strand_id
1 'polypeptide(L)'
;TLALLALFLSASCALLQGPPMDRDADIPSIEREFRAVWVATVANIDWPSEPGLDSETQQAEAIALLDTAAQMGLNAVVFQVRPQSDALYASRIEPWSYYLSGEQGRAPEPYYDPLAFWIDEAHARGLELHAWFNPYRAHHPKGGAVGPRSIVNKRADLALQLGDGGYWWLDPGKEGTQNHAFAVVMDVLRRYDVDGIHFDDYFYPYPSYNGGRDFPDGESWAAYRSDGGKLSLSDWRRDNVNQFIKRLYRGIKREKPYVKFGLSPFGIWRPGHPPSISGLDQYDVLYADARRWLQEGWVDYLSPQLYWPIRQVPQSYPMLLAWWTEQNTQARHVWPGLYASGIKNARGADEIVNQIMVARAMGSTGAGHVHFSMKALRENRG
;
A
#
# COMPACT_ATOMS: atom_id res chain seq x y z
N THR A 1 21.90 -81.50 -1.76
CA THR A 1 20.71 -81.09 -2.50
C THR A 1 19.84 -80.08 -1.77
N LEU A 2 20.32 -79.52 -0.62
CA LEU A 2 19.57 -78.43 0.11
C LEU A 2 20.22 -77.05 -0.05
N ALA A 3 21.38 -76.91 -0.66
CA ALA A 3 22.04 -75.58 -0.83
C ALA A 3 21.67 -74.81 -2.12
N LEU A 4 20.95 -75.44 -3.06
CA LEU A 4 20.56 -74.82 -4.32
C LEU A 4 19.16 -74.16 -4.29
N LEU A 5 18.36 -74.43 -3.24
CA LEU A 5 17.01 -73.90 -3.15
C LEU A 5 16.93 -72.52 -2.41
N ALA A 6 18.02 -72.17 -1.67
CA ALA A 6 18.06 -70.87 -0.95
C ALA A 6 18.53 -69.69 -1.80
N LEU A 7 19.13 -69.92 -2.98
CA LEU A 7 19.59 -68.82 -3.86
C LEU A 7 18.52 -68.26 -4.81
N PHE A 8 17.41 -68.98 -4.99
CA PHE A 8 16.29 -68.46 -5.87
C PHE A 8 15.24 -67.64 -5.18
N LEU A 9 15.22 -67.62 -3.86
CA LEU A 9 14.25 -66.82 -3.08
C LEU A 9 14.72 -65.39 -2.75
N SER A 10 16.02 -65.08 -2.90
CA SER A 10 16.58 -63.75 -2.66
C SER A 10 16.62 -62.85 -3.92
N ALA A 11 16.38 -63.40 -5.11
CA ALA A 11 16.37 -62.64 -6.36
C ALA A 11 15.02 -62.08 -6.74
N SER A 12 13.93 -62.51 -6.09
CA SER A 12 12.55 -62.06 -6.46
C SER A 12 12.07 -60.80 -5.74
N CYS A 13 12.74 -60.32 -4.70
CA CYS A 13 12.33 -59.08 -4.02
C CYS A 13 12.99 -57.80 -4.55
N ALA A 14 14.00 -57.90 -5.41
CA ALA A 14 14.72 -56.75 -5.96
C ALA A 14 14.07 -56.19 -7.24
N LEU A 15 13.10 -56.90 -7.85
CA LEU A 15 12.47 -56.51 -9.11
C LEU A 15 11.12 -55.78 -8.95
N LEU A 16 10.69 -55.51 -7.71
CA LEU A 16 9.42 -54.80 -7.42
C LEU A 16 9.59 -53.37 -6.81
N GLN A 17 10.85 -52.94 -6.66
CA GLN A 17 11.08 -51.52 -6.36
C GLN A 17 11.22 -50.78 -7.68
N GLY A 18 10.09 -50.22 -8.17
CA GLY A 18 10.12 -49.17 -9.18
C GLY A 18 11.05 -48.05 -8.73
N PRO A 19 11.58 -47.23 -9.67
CA PRO A 19 12.39 -46.07 -9.30
C PRO A 19 11.66 -45.26 -8.21
N PRO A 20 12.38 -44.75 -7.22
CA PRO A 20 11.73 -43.90 -6.19
C PRO A 20 10.96 -42.82 -6.92
N MET A 21 9.62 -42.86 -6.80
CA MET A 21 8.79 -41.74 -7.27
C MET A 21 9.24 -40.54 -6.45
N ASP A 22 9.80 -39.55 -7.12
CA ASP A 22 10.01 -38.21 -6.56
C ASP A 22 8.61 -37.64 -6.32
N ARG A 23 8.11 -37.85 -5.10
CA ARG A 23 6.74 -37.47 -4.72
C ARG A 23 6.51 -35.94 -4.73
N ASP A 24 7.59 -35.17 -4.88
CA ASP A 24 7.54 -33.71 -4.93
C ASP A 24 7.60 -33.14 -6.37
N ALA A 25 7.95 -33.99 -7.38
CA ALA A 25 8.18 -33.53 -8.75
C ALA A 25 6.90 -33.25 -9.57
N ASP A 26 5.73 -33.74 -9.14
CA ASP A 26 4.49 -33.70 -9.93
C ASP A 26 3.28 -33.05 -9.24
N ILE A 27 3.49 -32.38 -8.11
CA ILE A 27 2.41 -31.62 -7.50
C ILE A 27 2.35 -30.25 -8.20
N PRO A 28 1.29 -29.95 -9.00
CA PRO A 28 1.15 -28.63 -9.61
C PRO A 28 1.15 -27.56 -8.51
N SER A 29 1.96 -26.53 -8.69
CA SER A 29 1.92 -25.39 -7.79
C SER A 29 0.52 -24.77 -7.81
N ILE A 30 -0.09 -24.58 -6.62
CA ILE A 30 -1.37 -23.86 -6.54
C ILE A 30 -1.11 -22.41 -6.96
N GLU A 31 -1.78 -22.00 -8.04
CA GLU A 31 -1.76 -20.60 -8.43
C GLU A 31 -2.38 -19.75 -7.31
N ARG A 32 -1.62 -18.77 -6.81
CA ARG A 32 -2.06 -17.84 -5.79
C ARG A 32 -2.28 -16.48 -6.44
N GLU A 33 -3.43 -15.88 -6.17
CA GLU A 33 -3.78 -14.56 -6.64
C GLU A 33 -4.04 -13.63 -5.45
N PHE A 34 -3.43 -12.44 -5.43
CA PHE A 34 -3.73 -11.41 -4.46
C PHE A 34 -4.97 -10.63 -4.91
N ARG A 35 -6.06 -10.70 -4.17
CA ARG A 35 -7.33 -10.02 -4.47
C ARG A 35 -7.68 -9.12 -3.30
N ALA A 36 -7.38 -7.83 -3.44
CA ALA A 36 -7.50 -6.89 -2.33
C ALA A 36 -8.39 -5.69 -2.65
N VAL A 37 -8.76 -4.99 -1.59
CA VAL A 37 -9.48 -3.72 -1.66
C VAL A 37 -8.88 -2.71 -0.70
N TRP A 38 -8.78 -1.45 -1.13
CA TRP A 38 -8.47 -0.33 -0.23
C TRP A 38 -9.69 0.08 0.57
N VAL A 39 -9.47 0.31 1.87
CA VAL A 39 -10.42 0.94 2.80
C VAL A 39 -9.81 2.26 3.23
N ALA A 40 -10.23 3.34 2.59
CA ALA A 40 -9.73 4.69 2.85
C ALA A 40 -10.51 5.36 4.00
N THR A 41 -9.77 5.86 4.98
CA THR A 41 -10.33 6.56 6.15
C THR A 41 -10.24 8.08 6.03
N VAL A 42 -9.32 8.57 5.20
CA VAL A 42 -9.24 10.00 4.91
C VAL A 42 -10.58 10.54 4.38
N ALA A 43 -11.03 11.64 4.95
CA ALA A 43 -12.32 12.25 4.59
C ALA A 43 -13.52 11.28 4.68
N ASN A 44 -13.40 10.21 5.48
CA ASN A 44 -14.43 9.18 5.68
C ASN A 44 -14.94 8.60 4.34
N ILE A 45 -14.01 8.32 3.41
CA ILE A 45 -14.37 7.78 2.07
C ILE A 45 -15.06 6.43 2.20
N ASP A 46 -14.46 5.51 2.96
CA ASP A 46 -14.97 4.14 3.11
C ASP A 46 -15.39 3.82 4.54
N TRP A 47 -14.54 4.18 5.55
CA TRP A 47 -14.77 3.88 6.96
C TRP A 47 -14.04 4.86 7.89
N PRO A 48 -14.62 5.23 9.08
CA PRO A 48 -16.04 5.12 9.39
C PRO A 48 -16.88 5.94 8.40
N SER A 49 -18.18 5.68 8.27
CA SER A 49 -19.04 6.39 7.31
C SER A 49 -19.09 7.91 7.54
N GLU A 50 -18.94 8.32 8.81
CA GLU A 50 -18.79 9.72 9.23
C GLU A 50 -17.97 9.80 10.54
N PRO A 51 -17.37 10.97 10.85
CA PRO A 51 -16.61 11.12 12.09
C PRO A 51 -17.56 11.22 13.30
N GLY A 52 -17.14 10.66 14.44
CA GLY A 52 -17.85 10.80 15.71
C GLY A 52 -18.95 9.78 15.95
N LEU A 53 -19.07 8.73 15.13
CA LEU A 53 -19.91 7.58 15.44
C LEU A 53 -19.44 6.91 16.73
N ASP A 54 -20.37 6.29 17.47
CA ASP A 54 -20.04 5.43 18.61
C ASP A 54 -19.30 4.16 18.18
N SER A 55 -18.62 3.54 19.12
CA SER A 55 -17.78 2.39 18.84
C SER A 55 -18.55 1.16 18.35
N GLU A 56 -19.78 0.97 18.80
CA GLU A 56 -20.64 -0.14 18.36
C GLU A 56 -20.98 0.02 16.86
N THR A 57 -21.37 1.21 16.45
CA THR A 57 -21.64 1.52 15.04
C THR A 57 -20.38 1.38 14.18
N GLN A 58 -19.23 1.90 14.64
CA GLN A 58 -17.96 1.75 13.91
C GLN A 58 -17.59 0.28 13.71
N GLN A 59 -17.72 -0.55 14.74
CA GLN A 59 -17.45 -1.98 14.67
C GLN A 59 -18.41 -2.72 13.74
N ALA A 60 -19.70 -2.41 13.81
CA ALA A 60 -20.72 -3.00 12.93
C ALA A 60 -20.44 -2.67 11.46
N GLU A 61 -20.06 -1.41 11.15
CA GLU A 61 -19.66 -1.02 9.80
C GLU A 61 -18.41 -1.79 9.33
N ALA A 62 -17.38 -1.94 10.18
CA ALA A 62 -16.16 -2.67 9.85
C ALA A 62 -16.46 -4.14 9.53
N ILE A 63 -17.27 -4.81 10.36
CA ILE A 63 -17.75 -6.19 10.13
C ILE A 63 -18.45 -6.30 8.77
N ALA A 64 -19.38 -5.39 8.46
CA ALA A 64 -20.13 -5.41 7.21
C ALA A 64 -19.21 -5.25 5.98
N LEU A 65 -18.17 -4.41 6.08
CA LEU A 65 -17.17 -4.26 5.00
C LEU A 65 -16.33 -5.52 4.82
N LEU A 66 -15.88 -6.14 5.92
CA LEU A 66 -15.08 -7.36 5.87
C LEU A 66 -15.92 -8.57 5.38
N ASP A 67 -17.18 -8.67 5.79
CA ASP A 67 -18.12 -9.68 5.27
C ASP A 67 -18.31 -9.52 3.76
N THR A 68 -18.49 -8.29 3.29
CA THR A 68 -18.58 -8.00 1.84
C THR A 68 -17.31 -8.42 1.12
N ALA A 69 -16.13 -8.10 1.64
CA ALA A 69 -14.86 -8.49 1.05
C ALA A 69 -14.71 -10.02 0.94
N ALA A 70 -15.03 -10.75 2.01
CA ALA A 70 -14.97 -12.21 2.03
C ALA A 70 -16.00 -12.84 1.07
N GLN A 71 -17.25 -12.36 1.03
CA GLN A 71 -18.29 -12.85 0.14
C GLN A 71 -17.93 -12.64 -1.35
N MET A 72 -17.20 -11.59 -1.68
CA MET A 72 -16.70 -11.33 -3.02
C MET A 72 -15.44 -12.14 -3.38
N GLY A 73 -14.96 -13.00 -2.49
CA GLY A 73 -13.77 -13.82 -2.71
C GLY A 73 -12.46 -13.03 -2.66
N LEU A 74 -12.45 -11.85 -2.06
CA LEU A 74 -11.20 -11.14 -1.75
C LEU A 74 -10.43 -11.90 -0.66
N ASN A 75 -9.11 -11.70 -0.59
CA ASN A 75 -8.26 -12.34 0.39
C ASN A 75 -7.35 -11.36 1.14
N ALA A 76 -7.49 -10.06 0.89
CA ALA A 76 -6.79 -9.02 1.63
C ALA A 76 -7.57 -7.71 1.67
N VAL A 77 -7.35 -6.93 2.73
CA VAL A 77 -7.77 -5.54 2.85
C VAL A 77 -6.57 -4.64 3.11
N VAL A 78 -6.53 -3.48 2.43
CA VAL A 78 -5.51 -2.45 2.64
C VAL A 78 -6.17 -1.31 3.40
N PHE A 79 -6.06 -1.34 4.72
CA PHE A 79 -6.78 -0.46 5.65
C PHE A 79 -5.95 0.77 6.01
N GLN A 80 -6.47 1.96 5.75
CA GLN A 80 -5.78 3.22 6.04
C GLN A 80 -5.82 3.54 7.54
N VAL A 81 -4.71 3.26 8.23
CA VAL A 81 -4.55 3.45 9.67
C VAL A 81 -3.98 4.82 10.04
N ARG A 82 -3.38 5.52 9.07
CA ARG A 82 -2.76 6.83 9.23
C ARG A 82 -3.05 7.70 8.00
N PRO A 83 -4.23 8.33 7.93
CA PRO A 83 -4.64 9.17 6.79
C PRO A 83 -3.90 10.51 6.71
N GLN A 84 -3.48 11.03 7.86
CA GLN A 84 -2.63 12.18 8.09
C GLN A 84 -1.77 11.86 9.32
N SER A 85 -1.06 12.81 9.91
CA SER A 85 -0.25 12.53 11.12
C SER A 85 -1.13 12.36 12.37
N ASP A 86 -2.11 11.46 12.28
CA ASP A 86 -2.96 10.98 13.37
C ASP A 86 -3.31 9.50 13.14
N ALA A 87 -3.79 8.81 14.17
CA ALA A 87 -3.87 7.37 14.22
C ALA A 87 -5.31 6.86 14.40
N LEU A 88 -5.67 5.82 13.65
CA LEU A 88 -6.88 5.01 13.87
C LEU A 88 -6.54 3.77 14.73
N TYR A 89 -5.65 3.93 15.69
CA TYR A 89 -5.22 2.89 16.64
C TYR A 89 -4.66 3.55 17.91
N ALA A 90 -4.50 2.79 18.98
CA ALA A 90 -3.97 3.28 20.26
C ALA A 90 -2.47 3.67 20.15
N SER A 91 -2.18 4.80 19.51
CA SER A 91 -0.82 5.31 19.31
C SER A 91 -0.32 6.06 20.55
N ARG A 92 0.98 5.85 20.88
CA ARG A 92 1.70 6.66 21.88
C ARG A 92 2.46 7.82 21.25
N ILE A 93 2.56 7.83 19.90
CA ILE A 93 3.38 8.79 19.13
C ILE A 93 2.50 9.90 18.57
N GLU A 94 1.35 9.55 17.98
CA GLU A 94 0.43 10.47 17.31
C GLU A 94 -0.93 10.52 18.01
N PRO A 95 -1.71 11.61 17.85
CA PRO A 95 -3.04 11.70 18.43
C PRO A 95 -4.02 10.75 17.72
N TRP A 96 -5.15 10.44 18.36
CA TRP A 96 -6.28 9.81 17.72
C TRP A 96 -6.78 10.64 16.53
N SER A 97 -7.20 9.96 15.48
CA SER A 97 -7.66 10.62 14.26
C SER A 97 -9.00 11.32 14.43
N TYR A 98 -9.10 12.51 13.83
CA TYR A 98 -10.37 13.22 13.68
C TYR A 98 -11.43 12.36 12.99
N TYR A 99 -11.06 11.62 11.95
CA TYR A 99 -12.00 10.81 11.16
C TYR A 99 -12.69 9.72 11.96
N LEU A 100 -12.12 9.34 13.10
CA LEU A 100 -12.68 8.32 13.99
C LEU A 100 -13.71 8.93 14.96
N SER A 101 -13.30 9.95 15.72
CA SER A 101 -14.06 10.47 16.86
C SER A 101 -14.68 11.86 16.66
N GLY A 102 -14.43 12.50 15.50
CA GLY A 102 -14.85 13.88 15.23
C GLY A 102 -14.01 14.94 15.92
N GLU A 103 -12.97 14.53 16.70
CA GLU A 103 -12.04 15.44 17.36
C GLU A 103 -10.64 14.79 17.41
N GLN A 104 -9.63 15.49 16.85
CA GLN A 104 -8.26 14.96 16.88
C GLN A 104 -7.73 14.88 18.31
N GLY A 105 -7.33 13.68 18.72
CA GLY A 105 -6.80 13.38 20.05
C GLY A 105 -7.81 12.74 21.00
N ARG A 106 -9.11 12.68 20.64
CA ARG A 106 -10.13 11.97 21.40
C ARG A 106 -10.22 10.51 20.95
N ALA A 107 -10.13 9.59 21.90
CA ALA A 107 -10.35 8.17 21.66
C ALA A 107 -11.81 7.87 21.27
N PRO A 108 -12.09 6.74 20.60
CA PRO A 108 -13.46 6.26 20.42
C PRO A 108 -14.15 5.97 21.75
N GLU A 109 -15.47 6.13 21.78
CA GLU A 109 -16.29 5.94 22.99
C GLU A 109 -17.51 5.04 22.67
N PRO A 110 -17.70 3.93 23.39
CA PRO A 110 -16.78 3.27 24.36
C PRO A 110 -15.40 2.99 23.78
N TYR A 111 -14.37 2.99 24.65
CA TYR A 111 -12.99 2.77 24.21
C TYR A 111 -12.80 1.39 23.57
N TYR A 112 -12.18 1.36 22.38
CA TYR A 112 -11.60 0.18 21.75
C TYR A 112 -10.40 0.58 20.88
N ASP A 113 -9.61 -0.39 20.42
CA ASP A 113 -8.53 -0.17 19.48
C ASP A 113 -8.98 -0.60 18.07
N PRO A 114 -9.28 0.35 17.15
CA PRO A 114 -9.79 0.02 15.83
C PRO A 114 -8.87 -0.90 15.03
N LEU A 115 -7.55 -0.67 15.04
CA LEU A 115 -6.63 -1.51 14.26
C LEU A 115 -6.60 -2.96 14.79
N ALA A 116 -6.55 -3.15 16.10
CA ALA A 116 -6.62 -4.48 16.69
C ALA A 116 -7.93 -5.18 16.28
N PHE A 117 -9.07 -4.49 16.39
CA PHE A 117 -10.36 -5.00 15.99
C PHE A 117 -10.42 -5.39 14.49
N TRP A 118 -9.92 -4.52 13.60
CA TRP A 118 -9.88 -4.81 12.16
C TRP A 118 -9.02 -6.02 11.82
N ILE A 119 -7.88 -6.21 12.51
CA ILE A 119 -7.00 -7.37 12.33
C ILE A 119 -7.71 -8.64 12.74
N ASP A 120 -8.28 -8.69 13.97
CA ASP A 120 -8.95 -9.88 14.49
C ASP A 120 -10.11 -10.29 13.57
N GLU A 121 -10.95 -9.33 13.16
CA GLU A 121 -12.09 -9.57 12.28
C GLU A 121 -11.69 -9.95 10.84
N ALA A 122 -10.60 -9.38 10.30
CA ALA A 122 -10.07 -9.76 9.00
C ALA A 122 -9.52 -11.19 9.03
N HIS A 123 -8.70 -11.52 10.01
CA HIS A 123 -8.11 -12.85 10.16
C HIS A 123 -9.17 -13.94 10.42
N ALA A 124 -10.23 -13.64 11.19
CA ALA A 124 -11.36 -14.55 11.39
C ALA A 124 -12.07 -14.93 10.08
N ARG A 125 -11.93 -14.10 9.03
CA ARG A 125 -12.48 -14.33 7.68
C ARG A 125 -11.45 -14.84 6.68
N GLY A 126 -10.21 -15.10 7.09
CA GLY A 126 -9.12 -15.50 6.22
C GLY A 126 -8.60 -14.37 5.30
N LEU A 127 -8.79 -13.11 5.70
CA LEU A 127 -8.31 -11.93 4.96
C LEU A 127 -6.99 -11.45 5.57
N GLU A 128 -5.96 -11.23 4.74
CA GLU A 128 -4.77 -10.47 5.14
C GLU A 128 -5.16 -9.01 5.41
N LEU A 129 -4.52 -8.38 6.42
CA LEU A 129 -4.66 -6.95 6.66
C LEU A 129 -3.34 -6.23 6.45
N HIS A 130 -3.31 -5.33 5.45
CA HIS A 130 -2.18 -4.44 5.20
C HIS A 130 -2.49 -3.06 5.77
N ALA A 131 -1.69 -2.62 6.74
CA ALA A 131 -1.83 -1.30 7.34
C ALA A 131 -1.30 -0.22 6.38
N TRP A 132 -2.19 0.68 5.94
CA TRP A 132 -1.85 1.75 5.01
C TRP A 132 -1.61 3.08 5.71
N PHE A 133 -0.46 3.68 5.42
CA PHE A 133 0.00 4.96 5.93
C PHE A 133 0.17 5.97 4.81
N ASN A 134 -0.28 7.21 5.04
CA ASN A 134 0.27 8.35 4.34
C ASN A 134 1.48 8.86 5.15
N PRO A 135 2.72 8.87 4.61
CA PRO A 135 3.90 9.10 5.44
C PRO A 135 4.10 10.55 5.86
N TYR A 136 3.66 11.54 5.06
CA TYR A 136 4.08 12.93 5.24
C TYR A 136 2.93 13.95 5.29
N ARG A 137 1.69 13.59 5.00
CA ARG A 137 0.56 14.50 5.21
C ARG A 137 0.39 14.76 6.70
N ALA A 138 0.65 16.01 7.14
CA ALA A 138 0.51 16.41 8.53
C ALA A 138 -0.94 16.77 8.87
N HIS A 139 -1.68 17.38 7.91
CA HIS A 139 -3.09 17.69 8.05
C HIS A 139 -3.77 17.80 6.68
N HIS A 140 -5.01 17.33 6.61
CA HIS A 140 -5.89 17.41 5.46
C HIS A 140 -7.02 18.41 5.75
N PRO A 141 -7.48 19.25 4.81
CA PRO A 141 -8.53 20.26 5.04
C PRO A 141 -9.83 19.72 5.65
N LYS A 142 -10.16 18.45 5.38
CA LYS A 142 -11.32 17.77 5.97
C LYS A 142 -11.00 17.04 7.27
N GLY A 143 -9.83 17.25 7.84
CA GLY A 143 -9.36 16.58 9.05
C GLY A 143 -9.73 17.26 10.37
N GLY A 144 -10.70 18.16 10.34
CA GLY A 144 -11.13 18.93 11.50
C GLY A 144 -10.10 19.98 11.96
N ALA A 145 -10.22 20.43 13.19
CA ALA A 145 -9.24 21.35 13.79
C ALA A 145 -7.93 20.62 14.15
N VAL A 146 -6.80 21.30 13.96
CA VAL A 146 -5.49 20.79 14.39
C VAL A 146 -5.43 20.80 15.91
N GLY A 147 -5.41 19.61 16.52
CA GLY A 147 -5.38 19.46 17.96
C GLY A 147 -4.02 19.83 18.59
N PRO A 148 -3.96 20.06 19.92
CA PRO A 148 -2.74 20.48 20.60
C PRO A 148 -1.63 19.38 20.60
N ARG A 149 -2.00 18.11 20.40
CA ARG A 149 -1.08 16.98 20.29
C ARG A 149 -0.62 16.70 18.87
N SER A 150 -1.17 17.40 17.85
CA SER A 150 -0.76 17.27 16.47
C SER A 150 0.73 17.60 16.29
N ILE A 151 1.38 16.89 15.36
CA ILE A 151 2.77 17.18 14.97
C ILE A 151 2.92 18.61 14.43
N VAL A 152 1.89 19.17 13.80
CA VAL A 152 1.86 20.56 13.34
C VAL A 152 2.15 21.53 14.48
N ASN A 153 1.62 21.26 15.69
CA ASN A 153 1.84 22.08 16.89
C ASN A 153 3.08 21.63 17.69
N LYS A 154 3.32 20.32 17.76
CA LYS A 154 4.42 19.77 18.59
C LYS A 154 5.79 19.89 17.92
N ARG A 155 5.84 19.83 16.60
CA ARG A 155 7.05 19.89 15.78
C ARG A 155 6.82 20.79 14.57
N ALA A 156 6.47 22.05 14.86
CA ALA A 156 6.26 23.07 13.84
C ALA A 156 7.50 23.27 12.93
N ASP A 157 8.68 22.89 13.44
CA ASP A 157 9.93 22.86 12.67
C ASP A 157 9.93 21.86 11.51
N LEU A 158 9.03 20.85 11.53
CA LEU A 158 8.92 19.81 10.50
C LEU A 158 7.76 20.04 9.54
N ALA A 159 6.75 20.81 9.93
CA ALA A 159 5.49 20.95 9.21
C ALA A 159 5.43 22.26 8.40
N LEU A 160 5.07 22.14 7.13
CA LEU A 160 4.93 23.25 6.18
C LEU A 160 3.46 23.39 5.77
N GLN A 161 2.92 24.60 5.84
CA GLN A 161 1.59 24.89 5.32
C GLN A 161 1.64 25.04 3.80
N LEU A 162 0.71 24.41 3.09
CA LEU A 162 0.61 24.46 1.65
C LEU A 162 -0.55 25.37 1.24
N GLY A 163 -0.23 26.43 0.51
CA GLY A 163 -1.23 27.36 -0.03
C GLY A 163 -2.24 27.84 1.00
N ASP A 164 -3.41 28.22 0.51
CA ASP A 164 -4.53 28.67 1.34
C ASP A 164 -5.58 27.55 1.56
N GLY A 165 -5.30 26.34 1.04
CA GLY A 165 -6.23 25.21 1.05
C GLY A 165 -6.26 24.39 2.33
N GLY A 166 -5.54 24.80 3.39
CA GLY A 166 -5.57 24.14 4.70
C GLY A 166 -4.77 22.82 4.80
N TYR A 167 -3.99 22.46 3.79
CA TYR A 167 -3.06 21.33 3.88
C TYR A 167 -1.82 21.70 4.67
N TRP A 168 -1.36 20.76 5.51
CA TRP A 168 -0.03 20.77 6.12
C TRP A 168 0.73 19.51 5.74
N TRP A 169 2.02 19.66 5.50
CA TRP A 169 2.89 18.60 5.03
C TRP A 169 4.18 18.55 5.85
N LEU A 170 4.64 17.37 6.20
CA LEU A 170 5.96 17.21 6.79
C LEU A 170 7.02 17.30 5.68
N ASP A 171 8.06 18.06 5.93
CA ASP A 171 9.17 18.24 4.98
C ASP A 171 10.01 16.96 4.86
N PRO A 172 9.97 16.23 3.71
CA PRO A 172 10.71 14.99 3.55
C PRO A 172 12.23 15.18 3.58
N GLY A 173 12.71 16.40 3.36
CA GLY A 173 14.13 16.77 3.44
C GLY A 173 14.68 16.88 4.85
N LYS A 174 13.82 16.88 5.88
CA LYS A 174 14.24 16.95 7.28
C LYS A 174 14.37 15.54 7.86
N GLU A 175 15.52 15.24 8.46
CA GLU A 175 15.77 13.95 9.13
C GLU A 175 14.74 13.66 10.22
N GLY A 176 14.31 14.69 10.95
CA GLY A 176 13.27 14.59 11.98
C GLY A 176 11.95 14.06 11.43
N THR A 177 11.56 14.45 10.21
CA THR A 177 10.37 13.93 9.51
C THR A 177 10.51 12.44 9.22
N GLN A 178 11.63 12.04 8.62
CA GLN A 178 11.88 10.64 8.27
C GLN A 178 11.94 9.76 9.53
N ASN A 179 12.58 10.24 10.61
CA ASN A 179 12.65 9.54 11.88
C ASN A 179 11.28 9.38 12.53
N HIS A 180 10.44 10.41 12.49
CA HIS A 180 9.07 10.36 13.01
C HIS A 180 8.22 9.34 12.24
N ALA A 181 8.17 9.45 10.90
CA ALA A 181 7.39 8.52 10.07
C ALA A 181 7.88 7.07 10.22
N PHE A 182 9.20 6.85 10.29
CA PHE A 182 9.78 5.54 10.54
C PHE A 182 9.35 4.98 11.91
N ALA A 183 9.42 5.79 12.97
CA ALA A 183 9.03 5.36 14.32
C ALA A 183 7.54 4.96 14.39
N VAL A 184 6.66 5.71 13.72
CA VAL A 184 5.21 5.42 13.65
C VAL A 184 4.95 4.07 12.98
N VAL A 185 5.58 3.80 11.83
CA VAL A 185 5.40 2.52 11.14
C VAL A 185 5.95 1.35 11.96
N MET A 186 7.14 1.52 12.56
CA MET A 186 7.75 0.47 13.38
C MET A 186 6.99 0.23 14.69
N ASP A 187 6.28 1.22 15.24
CA ASP A 187 5.39 1.02 16.39
C ASP A 187 4.22 0.10 16.03
N VAL A 188 3.56 0.33 14.89
CA VAL A 188 2.50 -0.55 14.41
C VAL A 188 3.03 -1.95 14.10
N LEU A 189 4.13 -2.05 13.35
CA LEU A 189 4.75 -3.32 13.00
C LEU A 189 5.05 -4.22 14.22
N ARG A 190 5.53 -3.62 15.31
CA ARG A 190 5.89 -4.35 16.54
C ARG A 190 4.69 -4.80 17.34
N ARG A 191 3.69 -3.93 17.43
CA ARG A 191 2.57 -4.10 18.36
C ARG A 191 1.37 -4.85 17.78
N TYR A 192 1.22 -4.84 16.46
CA TYR A 192 0.07 -5.43 15.79
C TYR A 192 0.49 -6.57 14.86
N ASP A 193 -0.42 -7.52 14.67
CA ASP A 193 -0.23 -8.66 13.78
C ASP A 193 -0.71 -8.35 12.36
N VAL A 194 -0.09 -7.33 11.75
CA VAL A 194 -0.37 -6.95 10.37
C VAL A 194 0.38 -7.85 9.38
N ASP A 195 -0.25 -8.20 8.26
CA ASP A 195 0.34 -8.99 7.19
C ASP A 195 1.19 -8.14 6.23
N GLY A 196 0.91 -6.85 6.17
CA GLY A 196 1.63 -5.90 5.34
C GLY A 196 1.63 -4.47 5.87
N ILE A 197 2.64 -3.73 5.42
CA ILE A 197 2.72 -2.27 5.53
C ILE A 197 2.56 -1.72 4.12
N HIS A 198 1.68 -0.75 3.94
CA HIS A 198 1.38 -0.16 2.65
C HIS A 198 1.49 1.37 2.68
N PHE A 199 2.06 1.96 1.62
CA PHE A 199 2.06 3.39 1.40
C PHE A 199 1.33 3.76 0.11
N ASP A 200 0.72 4.95 0.11
CA ASP A 200 0.21 5.59 -1.10
C ASP A 200 1.33 6.33 -1.88
N ASP A 201 0.96 7.25 -2.77
CA ASP A 201 1.88 8.02 -3.62
C ASP A 201 2.20 9.42 -3.07
N TYR A 202 1.73 9.78 -1.89
CA TYR A 202 1.86 11.12 -1.33
C TYR A 202 3.16 11.32 -0.53
N PHE A 203 4.33 11.27 -1.20
CA PHE A 203 5.61 11.63 -0.59
C PHE A 203 5.81 13.15 -0.60
N TYR A 204 6.11 13.75 -1.74
CA TYR A 204 5.85 15.16 -1.96
C TYR A 204 4.41 15.35 -2.44
N PRO A 205 3.75 16.46 -2.08
CA PRO A 205 2.36 16.66 -2.42
C PRO A 205 2.17 16.96 -3.92
N TYR A 206 0.99 16.65 -4.43
CA TYR A 206 0.59 17.15 -5.74
C TYR A 206 0.64 18.69 -5.75
N PRO A 207 1.17 19.32 -6.82
CA PRO A 207 1.28 20.78 -6.90
C PRO A 207 -0.05 21.52 -6.66
N SER A 208 -1.17 20.89 -7.04
CA SER A 208 -2.52 21.45 -6.81
C SER A 208 -2.82 21.70 -5.32
N TYR A 209 -2.21 20.96 -4.40
CA TYR A 209 -2.38 21.18 -2.96
C TYR A 209 -1.70 22.46 -2.47
N ASN A 210 -0.73 22.97 -3.23
CA ASN A 210 -0.04 24.23 -2.98
C ASN A 210 -0.43 25.35 -3.99
N GLY A 211 -1.61 25.24 -4.61
CA GLY A 211 -2.07 26.23 -5.60
C GLY A 211 -1.19 26.27 -6.87
N GLY A 212 -0.59 25.14 -7.26
CA GLY A 212 0.32 25.03 -8.41
C GLY A 212 1.74 25.52 -8.14
N ARG A 213 2.03 26.00 -6.92
CA ARG A 213 3.37 26.44 -6.51
C ARG A 213 4.25 25.26 -6.15
N ASP A 214 5.58 25.44 -6.23
CA ASP A 214 6.55 24.47 -5.81
C ASP A 214 6.45 24.18 -4.28
N PHE A 215 6.97 23.05 -3.85
CA PHE A 215 6.98 22.68 -2.42
C PHE A 215 7.90 23.63 -1.64
N PRO A 216 7.49 24.17 -0.49
CA PRO A 216 8.20 25.25 0.21
C PRO A 216 9.34 24.77 1.12
N ASP A 217 10.19 23.86 0.64
CA ASP A 217 11.35 23.28 1.37
C ASP A 217 12.67 24.07 1.22
N GLY A 218 12.58 25.37 0.91
CA GLY A 218 13.76 26.20 0.67
C GLY A 218 14.77 26.24 1.83
N GLU A 219 14.29 26.15 3.08
CA GLU A 219 15.15 26.12 4.27
C GLU A 219 15.98 24.82 4.32
N SER A 220 15.34 23.65 4.20
CA SER A 220 16.02 22.35 4.24
C SER A 220 16.93 22.14 3.03
N TRP A 221 16.52 22.65 1.87
CA TRP A 221 17.39 22.70 0.69
C TRP A 221 18.65 23.56 0.93
N ALA A 222 18.50 24.77 1.49
CA ALA A 222 19.64 25.63 1.81
C ALA A 222 20.59 24.98 2.82
N ALA A 223 20.05 24.30 3.83
CA ALA A 223 20.86 23.52 4.79
C ALA A 223 21.65 22.41 4.10
N TYR A 224 20.99 21.59 3.25
CA TYR A 224 21.67 20.55 2.46
C TYR A 224 22.82 21.12 1.62
N ARG A 225 22.61 22.25 0.95
CA ARG A 225 23.67 22.92 0.16
C ARG A 225 24.83 23.43 1.02
N SER A 226 24.52 24.01 2.18
CA SER A 226 25.53 24.49 3.14
C SER A 226 26.40 23.36 3.68
N ASP A 227 25.82 22.18 3.88
CA ASP A 227 26.53 20.97 4.32
C ASP A 227 27.33 20.28 3.20
N GLY A 228 27.48 20.94 2.05
CA GLY A 228 28.25 20.45 0.91
C GLY A 228 27.49 19.52 -0.04
N GLY A 229 26.16 19.47 0.04
CA GLY A 229 25.32 18.71 -0.84
C GLY A 229 25.49 19.11 -2.32
N LYS A 230 25.59 18.12 -3.22
CA LYS A 230 25.94 18.34 -4.64
C LYS A 230 24.79 18.00 -5.63
N LEU A 231 23.73 17.35 -5.16
CA LEU A 231 22.59 16.99 -6.01
C LEU A 231 21.87 18.25 -6.53
N SER A 232 21.14 18.13 -7.62
CA SER A 232 20.12 19.12 -7.99
C SER A 232 18.96 19.10 -6.97
N LEU A 233 18.12 20.14 -6.92
CA LEU A 233 16.96 20.18 -6.04
C LEU A 233 16.04 18.96 -6.26
N SER A 234 15.73 18.64 -7.52
CA SER A 234 14.88 17.51 -7.87
C SER A 234 15.51 16.16 -7.48
N ASP A 235 16.82 15.99 -7.68
CA ASP A 235 17.52 14.76 -7.31
C ASP A 235 17.62 14.62 -5.78
N TRP A 236 17.83 15.72 -5.06
CA TRP A 236 17.84 15.72 -3.60
C TRP A 236 16.46 15.34 -3.02
N ARG A 237 15.37 15.90 -3.56
CA ARG A 237 14.01 15.51 -3.14
C ARG A 237 13.75 14.02 -3.39
N ARG A 238 14.14 13.50 -4.56
CA ARG A 238 14.02 12.06 -4.85
C ARG A 238 14.89 11.21 -3.93
N ASP A 239 16.11 11.66 -3.65
CA ASP A 239 17.01 10.91 -2.77
C ASP A 239 16.46 10.82 -1.35
N ASN A 240 15.87 11.90 -0.82
CA ASN A 240 15.20 11.88 0.49
C ASN A 240 14.12 10.78 0.56
N VAL A 241 13.29 10.66 -0.46
CA VAL A 241 12.26 9.62 -0.54
C VAL A 241 12.89 8.23 -0.72
N ASN A 242 13.86 8.09 -1.62
CA ASN A 242 14.55 6.82 -1.87
C ASN A 242 15.23 6.27 -0.61
N GLN A 243 15.93 7.11 0.14
CA GLN A 243 16.58 6.71 1.40
C GLN A 243 15.56 6.28 2.46
N PHE A 244 14.43 6.98 2.55
CA PHE A 244 13.35 6.63 3.46
C PHE A 244 12.74 5.25 3.12
N ILE A 245 12.38 5.00 1.85
CA ILE A 245 11.83 3.71 1.40
C ILE A 245 12.82 2.57 1.67
N LYS A 246 14.08 2.75 1.28
CA LYS A 246 15.14 1.77 1.52
C LYS A 246 15.32 1.45 3.01
N ARG A 247 15.36 2.50 3.85
CA ARG A 247 15.48 2.38 5.31
C ARG A 247 14.30 1.61 5.90
N LEU A 248 13.09 1.94 5.44
CA LEU A 248 11.87 1.34 5.94
C LEU A 248 11.80 -0.15 5.57
N TYR A 249 12.04 -0.50 4.30
CA TYR A 249 12.10 -1.89 3.86
C TYR A 249 13.07 -2.72 4.72
N ARG A 250 14.30 -2.21 4.89
CA ARG A 250 15.31 -2.88 5.73
C ARG A 250 14.87 -3.00 7.20
N GLY A 251 14.20 -1.99 7.73
CA GLY A 251 13.66 -1.99 9.09
C GLY A 251 12.59 -3.06 9.27
N ILE A 252 11.62 -3.11 8.36
CA ILE A 252 10.53 -4.09 8.37
C ILE A 252 11.10 -5.51 8.27
N LYS A 253 11.97 -5.77 7.27
CA LYS A 253 12.53 -7.12 7.04
C LYS A 253 13.43 -7.61 8.18
N ARG A 254 14.06 -6.73 8.90
CA ARG A 254 14.85 -7.09 10.11
C ARG A 254 13.95 -7.42 11.30
N GLU A 255 12.83 -6.72 11.46
CA GLU A 255 11.91 -6.89 12.60
C GLU A 255 10.96 -8.07 12.40
N LYS A 256 10.25 -8.09 11.25
CA LYS A 256 9.28 -9.13 10.85
C LYS A 256 9.47 -9.46 9.36
N PRO A 257 10.36 -10.40 8.99
CA PRO A 257 10.71 -10.66 7.59
C PRO A 257 9.54 -11.14 6.73
N TYR A 258 8.50 -11.72 7.34
CA TYR A 258 7.29 -12.21 6.67
C TYR A 258 6.28 -11.11 6.35
N VAL A 259 6.31 -9.98 7.05
CA VAL A 259 5.40 -8.86 6.77
C VAL A 259 5.78 -8.22 5.44
N LYS A 260 4.81 -8.12 4.53
CA LYS A 260 4.99 -7.51 3.22
C LYS A 260 5.13 -5.99 3.35
N PHE A 261 5.99 -5.39 2.54
CA PHE A 261 6.05 -3.94 2.36
C PHE A 261 5.70 -3.61 0.92
N GLY A 262 4.65 -2.83 0.72
CA GLY A 262 4.19 -2.45 -0.60
C GLY A 262 3.77 -0.98 -0.71
N LEU A 263 3.64 -0.52 -1.94
CA LEU A 263 3.22 0.85 -2.24
C LEU A 263 2.26 0.89 -3.42
N SER A 264 1.40 1.90 -3.44
CA SER A 264 0.57 2.24 -4.61
C SER A 264 1.05 3.56 -5.24
N PRO A 265 2.10 3.52 -6.07
CA PRO A 265 2.59 4.70 -6.76
C PRO A 265 1.59 5.18 -7.80
N PHE A 266 1.70 6.44 -8.23
CA PHE A 266 0.98 6.92 -9.41
C PHE A 266 1.25 6.00 -10.61
N GLY A 267 0.23 5.72 -11.43
CA GLY A 267 0.30 4.68 -12.46
C GLY A 267 1.32 4.93 -13.57
N ILE A 268 1.70 6.19 -13.81
CA ILE A 268 2.70 6.60 -14.80
C ILE A 268 3.99 7.00 -14.08
N TRP A 269 5.07 6.26 -14.33
CA TRP A 269 6.38 6.64 -13.79
C TRP A 269 6.87 7.95 -14.42
N ARG A 270 6.93 8.02 -15.75
CA ARG A 270 7.22 9.21 -16.55
C ARG A 270 6.48 9.19 -17.88
N PRO A 271 6.05 10.34 -18.42
CA PRO A 271 5.60 10.43 -19.82
C PRO A 271 6.64 9.86 -20.78
N GLY A 272 6.20 9.16 -21.85
CA GLY A 272 7.07 8.49 -22.78
C GLY A 272 7.65 7.14 -22.31
N HIS A 273 7.18 6.62 -21.15
CA HIS A 273 7.58 5.32 -20.61
C HIS A 273 6.32 4.48 -20.25
N PRO A 274 5.87 3.61 -21.19
CA PRO A 274 6.34 3.41 -22.59
C PRO A 274 6.05 4.61 -23.52
N PRO A 275 6.59 4.62 -24.75
CA PRO A 275 6.58 5.81 -25.64
C PRO A 275 5.20 6.42 -25.92
N SER A 276 4.13 5.62 -25.93
CA SER A 276 2.75 6.08 -26.15
C SER A 276 2.10 6.77 -24.95
N ILE A 277 2.72 6.70 -23.78
CA ILE A 277 2.11 7.17 -22.51
C ILE A 277 2.40 8.65 -22.29
N SER A 278 1.35 9.38 -21.90
CA SER A 278 1.41 10.77 -21.46
C SER A 278 0.58 10.97 -20.19
N GLY A 279 0.90 12.03 -19.44
CA GLY A 279 0.23 12.37 -18.19
C GLY A 279 1.19 12.98 -17.18
N LEU A 280 0.84 12.93 -15.89
CA LEU A 280 1.68 13.45 -14.83
C LEU A 280 2.97 12.63 -14.71
N ASP A 281 4.09 13.33 -14.55
CA ASP A 281 5.41 12.75 -14.30
C ASP A 281 5.63 12.58 -12.79
N GLN A 282 5.40 11.38 -12.24
CA GLN A 282 5.61 11.18 -10.80
C GLN A 282 7.07 11.33 -10.37
N TYR A 283 8.01 11.02 -11.28
CA TYR A 283 9.45 11.13 -11.02
C TYR A 283 9.89 12.58 -10.79
N ASP A 284 9.39 13.53 -11.60
CA ASP A 284 9.78 14.94 -11.53
C ASP A 284 8.78 15.81 -10.74
N VAL A 285 7.52 15.37 -10.56
CA VAL A 285 6.48 16.17 -9.89
C VAL A 285 6.26 15.71 -8.46
N LEU A 286 6.25 14.39 -8.21
CA LEU A 286 6.06 13.81 -6.88
C LEU A 286 7.39 13.34 -6.26
N TYR A 287 8.49 13.47 -7.00
CA TYR A 287 9.84 13.03 -6.61
C TYR A 287 9.87 11.57 -6.13
N ALA A 288 9.02 10.72 -6.73
CA ALA A 288 8.86 9.32 -6.39
C ALA A 288 9.46 8.43 -7.50
N ASP A 289 10.57 7.76 -7.22
CA ASP A 289 11.23 6.85 -8.16
C ASP A 289 10.83 5.39 -7.90
N ALA A 290 9.52 5.10 -8.08
CA ALA A 290 8.97 3.78 -7.80
C ALA A 290 9.56 2.69 -8.71
N ARG A 291 10.01 3.03 -9.91
CA ARG A 291 10.79 2.13 -10.78
C ARG A 291 12.05 1.64 -10.08
N ARG A 292 12.82 2.56 -9.48
CA ARG A 292 14.04 2.22 -8.75
C ARG A 292 13.75 1.34 -7.56
N TRP A 293 12.68 1.62 -6.80
CA TRP A 293 12.33 0.81 -5.62
C TRP A 293 12.02 -0.64 -6.00
N LEU A 294 11.37 -0.85 -7.15
CA LEU A 294 11.10 -2.18 -7.70
C LEU A 294 12.39 -2.87 -8.16
N GLN A 295 13.24 -2.17 -8.94
CA GLN A 295 14.48 -2.70 -9.49
C GLN A 295 15.56 -3.00 -8.44
N GLU A 296 15.59 -2.23 -7.36
CA GLU A 296 16.51 -2.45 -6.22
C GLU A 296 15.93 -3.44 -5.19
N GLY A 297 14.68 -3.87 -5.37
CA GLY A 297 14.00 -4.80 -4.48
C GLY A 297 13.69 -4.23 -3.10
N TRP A 298 13.47 -2.91 -2.97
CA TRP A 298 13.12 -2.26 -1.70
C TRP A 298 11.63 -2.31 -1.38
N VAL A 299 10.89 -3.15 -2.07
CA VAL A 299 9.49 -3.46 -1.84
C VAL A 299 9.26 -4.96 -2.04
N ASP A 300 8.19 -5.50 -1.48
CA ASP A 300 7.71 -6.84 -1.79
C ASP A 300 6.68 -6.79 -2.92
N TYR A 301 5.92 -5.68 -3.01
CA TYR A 301 4.98 -5.46 -4.09
C TYR A 301 4.81 -3.98 -4.43
N LEU A 302 4.41 -3.70 -5.67
CA LEU A 302 3.83 -2.43 -6.08
C LEU A 302 2.40 -2.64 -6.57
N SER A 303 1.52 -1.70 -6.23
CA SER A 303 0.16 -1.58 -6.75
C SER A 303 0.01 -0.27 -7.52
N PRO A 304 0.63 -0.13 -8.71
CA PRO A 304 0.54 1.10 -9.48
C PRO A 304 -0.93 1.44 -9.77
N GLN A 305 -1.32 2.70 -9.56
CA GLN A 305 -2.69 3.17 -9.72
C GLN A 305 -3.04 3.30 -11.19
N LEU A 306 -3.41 2.17 -11.84
CA LEU A 306 -3.74 2.11 -13.27
C LEU A 306 -5.22 2.44 -13.50
N TYR A 307 -5.62 3.66 -13.15
CA TYR A 307 -7.02 4.10 -13.08
C TYR A 307 -7.62 4.54 -14.42
N TRP A 308 -7.08 4.06 -15.52
CA TRP A 308 -7.52 4.38 -16.89
C TRP A 308 -8.07 3.16 -17.62
N PRO A 309 -9.05 3.38 -18.53
CA PRO A 309 -9.60 2.29 -19.32
C PRO A 309 -8.57 1.64 -20.26
N ILE A 310 -8.81 0.37 -20.60
CA ILE A 310 -7.99 -0.40 -21.55
C ILE A 310 -7.82 0.36 -22.88
N ARG A 311 -8.87 1.02 -23.35
CA ARG A 311 -8.90 1.70 -24.66
C ARG A 311 -8.33 3.13 -24.64
N GLN A 312 -7.95 3.66 -23.49
CA GLN A 312 -7.43 5.02 -23.37
C GLN A 312 -5.96 5.07 -23.79
N VAL A 313 -5.69 5.22 -25.07
CA VAL A 313 -4.35 5.10 -25.67
C VAL A 313 -3.25 5.86 -24.92
N PRO A 314 -3.42 7.15 -24.53
CA PRO A 314 -2.37 7.88 -23.81
C PRO A 314 -2.07 7.37 -22.39
N GLN A 315 -2.96 6.56 -21.80
CA GLN A 315 -2.80 5.96 -20.46
C GLN A 315 -3.29 4.50 -20.48
N SER A 316 -3.07 3.79 -21.57
CA SER A 316 -3.58 2.41 -21.78
C SER A 316 -3.19 1.49 -20.63
N TYR A 317 -4.22 0.93 -19.96
CA TYR A 317 -4.04 -0.01 -18.83
C TYR A 317 -3.07 -1.16 -19.16
N PRO A 318 -3.26 -1.93 -20.28
CA PRO A 318 -2.35 -3.04 -20.58
C PRO A 318 -0.92 -2.59 -20.90
N MET A 319 -0.75 -1.42 -21.54
CA MET A 319 0.58 -0.90 -21.85
C MET A 319 1.33 -0.50 -20.59
N LEU A 320 0.65 0.15 -19.65
CA LEU A 320 1.24 0.53 -18.37
C LEU A 320 1.56 -0.71 -17.53
N LEU A 321 0.64 -1.69 -17.46
CA LEU A 321 0.88 -2.92 -16.71
C LEU A 321 2.07 -3.71 -17.27
N ALA A 322 2.14 -3.87 -18.59
CA ALA A 322 3.27 -4.53 -19.24
C ALA A 322 4.60 -3.82 -18.90
N TRP A 323 4.62 -2.49 -19.00
CA TRP A 323 5.81 -1.71 -18.66
C TRP A 323 6.24 -1.90 -17.19
N TRP A 324 5.31 -1.84 -16.23
CA TRP A 324 5.63 -2.10 -14.82
C TRP A 324 6.15 -3.52 -14.59
N THR A 325 5.58 -4.51 -15.29
CA THR A 325 6.03 -5.91 -15.22
C THR A 325 7.46 -6.06 -15.77
N GLU A 326 7.79 -5.39 -16.87
CA GLU A 326 9.16 -5.36 -17.43
C GLU A 326 10.18 -4.72 -16.49
N GLN A 327 9.78 -3.73 -15.66
CA GLN A 327 10.67 -3.13 -14.68
C GLN A 327 10.96 -4.04 -13.47
N ASN A 328 10.22 -5.13 -13.31
CA ASN A 328 10.29 -6.03 -12.16
C ASN A 328 11.45 -7.04 -12.26
N THR A 329 12.69 -6.57 -12.15
CA THR A 329 13.91 -7.39 -12.26
C THR A 329 14.24 -8.21 -11.02
N GLN A 330 13.52 -7.97 -9.90
CA GLN A 330 13.76 -8.64 -8.62
C GLN A 330 12.66 -9.65 -8.26
N ALA A 331 11.85 -10.08 -9.24
CA ALA A 331 10.73 -10.99 -9.03
C ALA A 331 9.81 -10.59 -7.85
N ARG A 332 9.55 -9.29 -7.72
CA ARG A 332 8.57 -8.75 -6.78
C ARG A 332 7.17 -8.90 -7.36
N HIS A 333 6.16 -8.60 -6.58
CA HIS A 333 4.79 -8.60 -7.10
C HIS A 333 4.42 -7.24 -7.73
N VAL A 334 3.73 -7.28 -8.85
CA VAL A 334 3.08 -6.11 -9.47
C VAL A 334 1.59 -6.41 -9.53
N TRP A 335 0.82 -5.82 -8.61
CA TRP A 335 -0.61 -5.99 -8.45
C TRP A 335 -1.32 -4.67 -8.79
N PRO A 336 -1.81 -4.46 -10.02
CA PRO A 336 -2.35 -3.18 -10.43
C PRO A 336 -3.52 -2.72 -9.57
N GLY A 337 -3.55 -1.43 -9.28
CA GLY A 337 -4.69 -0.75 -8.70
C GLY A 337 -5.77 -0.52 -9.76
N LEU A 338 -7.02 -0.88 -9.46
CA LEU A 338 -8.18 -0.78 -10.34
C LEU A 338 -9.17 0.26 -9.78
N TYR A 339 -9.68 1.16 -10.63
CA TYR A 339 -10.57 2.25 -10.21
C TYR A 339 -12.04 1.82 -10.12
N ALA A 340 -12.36 0.94 -9.18
CA ALA A 340 -13.74 0.50 -8.94
C ALA A 340 -14.67 1.67 -8.57
N SER A 341 -14.18 2.72 -7.89
CA SER A 341 -14.98 3.91 -7.57
C SER A 341 -15.48 4.67 -8.80
N GLY A 342 -14.87 4.45 -9.96
CA GLY A 342 -15.30 5.00 -11.24
C GLY A 342 -16.49 4.27 -11.89
N ILE A 343 -16.89 3.10 -11.40
CA ILE A 343 -18.01 2.32 -11.92
C ILE A 343 -19.32 3.08 -11.72
N LYS A 344 -20.06 3.28 -12.81
CA LYS A 344 -21.37 3.95 -12.82
C LYS A 344 -22.49 3.05 -13.36
N ASN A 345 -22.15 1.95 -14.00
CA ASN A 345 -23.08 1.03 -14.67
C ASN A 345 -22.36 -0.27 -15.03
N ALA A 346 -23.10 -1.26 -15.54
CA ALA A 346 -22.58 -2.57 -15.95
C ALA A 346 -21.37 -2.51 -16.91
N ARG A 347 -21.33 -1.56 -17.87
CA ARG A 347 -20.17 -1.39 -18.75
C ARG A 347 -18.90 -1.02 -17.99
N GLY A 348 -19.01 -0.25 -16.92
CA GLY A 348 -17.88 0.06 -16.02
C GLY A 348 -17.43 -1.16 -15.25
N ALA A 349 -18.34 -2.03 -14.83
CA ALA A 349 -18.02 -3.31 -14.20
C ALA A 349 -17.31 -4.25 -15.17
N ASP A 350 -17.81 -4.38 -16.43
CA ASP A 350 -17.15 -5.17 -17.48
C ASP A 350 -15.71 -4.71 -17.74
N GLU A 351 -15.47 -3.39 -17.70
CA GLU A 351 -14.12 -2.83 -17.85
C GLU A 351 -13.18 -3.35 -16.74
N ILE A 352 -13.62 -3.34 -15.48
CA ILE A 352 -12.84 -3.87 -14.35
C ILE A 352 -12.57 -5.37 -14.49
N VAL A 353 -13.60 -6.15 -14.89
CA VAL A 353 -13.43 -7.59 -15.16
C VAL A 353 -12.39 -7.83 -16.25
N ASN A 354 -12.45 -7.07 -17.35
CA ASN A 354 -11.47 -7.17 -18.43
C ASN A 354 -10.06 -6.79 -17.97
N GLN A 355 -9.90 -5.78 -17.11
CA GLN A 355 -8.61 -5.40 -16.52
C GLN A 355 -8.05 -6.53 -15.64
N ILE A 356 -8.89 -7.21 -14.84
CA ILE A 356 -8.48 -8.40 -14.06
C ILE A 356 -8.00 -9.51 -15.00
N MET A 357 -8.71 -9.80 -16.09
CA MET A 357 -8.31 -10.82 -17.06
C MET A 357 -6.96 -10.49 -17.71
N VAL A 358 -6.71 -9.23 -18.03
CA VAL A 358 -5.40 -8.76 -18.53
C VAL A 358 -4.32 -8.95 -17.46
N ALA A 359 -4.59 -8.60 -16.20
CA ALA A 359 -3.64 -8.79 -15.10
C ALA A 359 -3.27 -10.26 -14.89
N ARG A 360 -4.25 -11.17 -14.95
CA ARG A 360 -4.03 -12.62 -14.87
C ARG A 360 -3.16 -13.14 -16.01
N ALA A 361 -3.41 -12.66 -17.23
CA ALA A 361 -2.64 -13.07 -18.42
C ALA A 361 -1.19 -12.56 -18.41
N MET A 362 -0.90 -11.45 -17.73
CA MET A 362 0.42 -10.83 -17.68
C MET A 362 1.22 -11.16 -16.40
N GLY A 363 0.58 -11.72 -15.38
CA GLY A 363 1.19 -11.99 -14.07
C GLY A 363 2.22 -13.12 -14.11
N SER A 364 3.51 -12.78 -14.14
CA SER A 364 4.62 -13.75 -14.14
C SER A 364 5.09 -14.16 -12.73
N THR A 365 4.81 -13.37 -11.70
CA THR A 365 5.26 -13.58 -10.31
C THR A 365 4.12 -13.75 -9.32
N GLY A 366 2.98 -14.26 -9.79
CA GLY A 366 1.71 -14.33 -9.06
C GLY A 366 0.79 -13.18 -9.44
N ALA A 367 -0.35 -13.52 -10.01
CA ALA A 367 -1.39 -12.57 -10.39
C ALA A 367 -1.94 -11.84 -9.15
N GLY A 368 -2.47 -10.65 -9.35
CA GLY A 368 -3.15 -9.93 -8.28
C GLY A 368 -3.68 -8.60 -8.74
N HIS A 369 -4.54 -8.01 -7.93
CA HIS A 369 -5.14 -6.70 -8.17
C HIS A 369 -5.66 -6.11 -6.87
N VAL A 370 -5.80 -4.78 -6.83
CA VAL A 370 -6.34 -4.07 -5.67
C VAL A 370 -7.39 -3.07 -6.13
N HIS A 371 -8.59 -3.12 -5.55
CA HIS A 371 -9.70 -2.25 -5.95
C HIS A 371 -9.74 -0.94 -5.14
N PHE A 372 -9.75 0.19 -5.79
CA PHE A 372 -10.03 1.49 -5.15
C PHE A 372 -11.47 1.90 -5.44
N SER A 373 -12.35 1.87 -4.47
CA SER A 373 -12.22 1.51 -3.07
C SER A 373 -13.43 0.68 -2.60
N MET A 374 -13.44 0.29 -1.35
CA MET A 374 -14.46 -0.56 -0.71
C MET A 374 -15.87 -0.02 -0.89
N LYS A 375 -16.07 1.29 -0.88
CA LYS A 375 -17.37 1.95 -1.07
C LYS A 375 -18.08 1.48 -2.35
N ALA A 376 -17.34 1.34 -3.45
CA ALA A 376 -17.93 0.91 -4.73
C ALA A 376 -18.45 -0.52 -4.67
N LEU A 377 -17.74 -1.39 -3.96
CA LEU A 377 -18.12 -2.80 -3.77
C LEU A 377 -19.32 -2.93 -2.83
N ARG A 378 -19.30 -2.22 -1.70
CA ARG A 378 -20.42 -2.17 -0.75
C ARG A 378 -21.71 -1.68 -1.40
N GLU A 379 -21.62 -0.67 -2.27
CA GLU A 379 -22.76 -0.10 -2.98
C GLU A 379 -23.19 -0.93 -4.20
N ASN A 380 -22.53 -2.06 -4.46
CA ASN A 380 -22.80 -2.97 -5.58
C ASN A 380 -22.96 -2.23 -6.91
N ARG A 381 -21.97 -1.39 -7.26
CA ARG A 381 -22.01 -0.56 -8.46
C ARG A 381 -21.74 -1.39 -9.72
N GLY A 382 -22.77 -1.67 -10.49
CA GLY A 382 -22.72 -2.32 -11.80
C GLY A 382 -23.15 -3.77 -11.83
#